data_61f8ae5961a91421e06d55b9e004c8be
#
_entry.id   61f8ae5961a91421e06d55b9e004c8be
#
_cell.length_a   1.000
_cell.length_b   1.000
_cell.length_c   1.000
_cell.angle_alpha   90.00
_cell.angle_beta   90.00
_cell.angle_gamma   90.00
#
_symmetry.space_group_name_H-M   'P 1'
#
loop_
_entity.id
_entity.type
_entity.pdbx_description
1 polymer ?
#
loop_
_entity_poly.entity_id
_entity_poly.type
_entity_poly.pdbx_seq_one_letter_code
_entity_poly.pdbx_strand_id
1 'polypeptide(L)'
;MSQISPFVGLRYDPSRVGSLDAVTAPPYDVVSDEERIRLAASSPYNIARAMIAEVLPGDDPDAPYARAAAEFATWREHGVVVATEGPAFYPYAMDFAFRGRSRTIRGLICAVELEDWGGSVIPHERTMSEPVEDRLRLTRAVRANLSAIYAVIRGPNEVLGELLDEVVHDPSDADAVDEAGVRHRLWMRPEMPGLPTSLRDETLMIADGHHRYTMALRYRDEMRDAHGPGPWDSVMMLIVDAAAEEPPVLPFHRLLVAGEAPREGERVRDLEELLETVDDTKLVYGTVSLEGGVLVHRVADLSGAPPTVCALHQQVLLDADHELRFTPDALEAESAVRSGAAVGAFLLPATDAARIRAVVDRGERLPQKSTFFWPKPRTGLVMRSLEAD
;
A
#
# COMPACT_ATOMS: atom_id res chain seq x y z
N MET A 1 4.04 -22.73 2.53
CA MET A 1 5.49 -22.46 2.41
C MET A 1 5.66 -21.43 1.31
N SER A 2 6.14 -20.24 1.63
CA SER A 2 6.31 -19.18 0.62
C SER A 2 7.42 -19.54 -0.35
N GLN A 3 7.06 -19.85 -1.60
CA GLN A 3 8.06 -20.01 -2.66
C GLN A 3 8.27 -18.67 -3.36
N ILE A 4 9.52 -18.24 -3.43
CA ILE A 4 9.91 -17.04 -4.15
C ILE A 4 10.71 -17.41 -5.39
N SER A 5 10.59 -16.59 -6.44
CA SER A 5 11.35 -16.74 -7.67
C SER A 5 11.73 -15.38 -8.28
N PRO A 6 12.83 -15.32 -9.04
CA PRO A 6 13.11 -14.18 -9.88
C PRO A 6 12.08 -14.10 -11.03
N PHE A 7 11.93 -12.93 -11.63
CA PHE A 7 11.05 -12.72 -12.77
C PHE A 7 11.64 -11.74 -13.78
N VAL A 8 11.20 -11.82 -15.04
CA VAL A 8 11.52 -10.83 -16.06
C VAL A 8 10.77 -9.54 -15.76
N GLY A 9 11.49 -8.50 -15.36
CA GLY A 9 10.91 -7.20 -15.01
C GLY A 9 10.59 -6.37 -16.24
N LEU A 10 9.51 -5.63 -16.19
CA LEU A 10 9.19 -4.55 -17.11
C LEU A 10 9.61 -3.24 -16.44
N ARG A 11 10.44 -2.44 -17.13
CA ARG A 11 11.00 -1.20 -16.59
C ARG A 11 10.93 -0.08 -17.61
N TYR A 12 10.85 1.15 -17.15
CA TYR A 12 11.03 2.30 -18.03
C TYR A 12 12.44 2.35 -18.59
N ASP A 13 12.56 2.70 -19.87
CA ASP A 13 13.82 3.11 -20.48
C ASP A 13 14.13 4.56 -20.08
N PRO A 14 15.17 4.83 -19.26
CA PRO A 14 15.49 6.18 -18.80
C PRO A 14 15.78 7.14 -19.97
N SER A 15 16.27 6.64 -21.11
CA SER A 15 16.53 7.45 -22.30
C SER A 15 15.25 7.99 -22.95
N ARG A 16 14.11 7.34 -22.71
CA ARG A 16 12.79 7.70 -23.24
C ARG A 16 11.98 8.60 -22.31
N VAL A 17 12.10 8.36 -21.00
CA VAL A 17 11.25 9.04 -20.00
C VAL A 17 11.94 10.21 -19.30
N GLY A 18 13.27 10.30 -19.38
CA GLY A 18 14.07 11.31 -18.70
C GLY A 18 14.22 11.01 -17.20
N SER A 19 13.24 11.39 -16.37
CA SER A 19 13.25 11.16 -14.91
C SER A 19 12.25 10.08 -14.51
N LEU A 20 12.68 9.15 -13.66
CA LEU A 20 11.80 8.16 -13.05
C LEU A 20 10.85 8.78 -12.01
N ASP A 21 11.18 9.93 -11.42
CA ASP A 21 10.30 10.68 -10.52
C ASP A 21 8.98 11.05 -11.22
N ALA A 22 9.10 11.49 -12.50
CA ALA A 22 7.94 11.97 -13.26
C ALA A 22 7.01 10.84 -13.77
N VAL A 23 7.50 9.59 -13.85
CA VAL A 23 6.75 8.47 -14.43
C VAL A 23 6.31 7.43 -13.41
N THR A 24 6.81 7.51 -12.19
CA THR A 24 6.40 6.63 -11.09
C THR A 24 5.33 7.28 -10.22
N ALA A 25 4.61 6.49 -9.43
CA ALA A 25 3.52 6.99 -8.58
C ALA A 25 3.46 6.22 -7.24
N PRO A 26 2.81 6.76 -6.21
CA PRO A 26 2.43 5.97 -5.03
C PRO A 26 1.50 4.81 -5.42
N PRO A 27 1.24 3.83 -4.53
CA PRO A 27 0.20 2.83 -4.75
C PRO A 27 -1.18 3.47 -4.96
N TYR A 28 -2.03 2.85 -5.79
CA TYR A 28 -3.32 3.41 -6.23
C TYR A 28 -4.26 3.80 -5.08
N ASP A 29 -4.22 3.10 -3.97
CA ASP A 29 -5.16 3.22 -2.84
C ASP A 29 -4.83 4.38 -1.87
N VAL A 30 -3.74 5.10 -2.15
CA VAL A 30 -3.36 6.34 -1.46
C VAL A 30 -3.36 7.56 -2.37
N VAL A 31 -3.74 7.41 -3.63
CA VAL A 31 -3.82 8.49 -4.63
C VAL A 31 -5.24 9.05 -4.68
N SER A 32 -5.41 10.32 -4.34
CA SER A 32 -6.68 11.03 -4.53
C SER A 32 -6.96 11.35 -6.01
N ASP A 33 -8.19 11.72 -6.35
CA ASP A 33 -8.55 12.12 -7.72
C ASP A 33 -7.73 13.34 -8.20
N GLU A 34 -7.52 14.31 -7.33
CA GLU A 34 -6.70 15.50 -7.63
C GLU A 34 -5.24 15.11 -7.88
N GLU A 35 -4.70 14.21 -7.05
CA GLU A 35 -3.35 13.71 -7.21
C GLU A 35 -3.21 12.85 -8.47
N ARG A 36 -4.20 12.03 -8.81
CA ARG A 36 -4.24 11.28 -10.08
C ARG A 36 -4.12 12.22 -11.29
N ILE A 37 -4.90 13.32 -11.30
CA ILE A 37 -4.84 14.30 -12.38
C ILE A 37 -3.45 14.94 -12.46
N ARG A 38 -2.86 15.31 -11.33
CA ARG A 38 -1.52 15.89 -11.25
C ARG A 38 -0.45 14.92 -11.77
N LEU A 39 -0.49 13.67 -11.32
CA LEU A 39 0.42 12.62 -11.76
C LEU A 39 0.28 12.34 -13.26
N ALA A 40 -0.94 12.22 -13.77
CA ALA A 40 -1.19 12.03 -15.21
C ALA A 40 -0.72 13.20 -16.06
N ALA A 41 -0.68 14.43 -15.50
CA ALA A 41 -0.20 15.62 -16.17
C ALA A 41 1.34 15.77 -16.09
N SER A 42 2.01 15.14 -15.13
CA SER A 42 3.48 15.25 -14.95
C SER A 42 4.25 14.61 -16.09
N SER A 43 3.71 13.52 -16.66
CA SER A 43 4.28 12.84 -17.83
C SER A 43 3.21 12.04 -18.58
N PRO A 44 3.27 11.98 -19.93
CA PRO A 44 2.42 11.08 -20.71
C PRO A 44 2.70 9.59 -20.41
N TYR A 45 3.80 9.30 -19.72
CA TYR A 45 4.21 7.95 -19.34
C TYR A 45 4.07 7.68 -17.84
N ASN A 46 3.40 8.56 -17.06
CA ASN A 46 3.22 8.31 -15.63
C ASN A 46 2.36 7.07 -15.40
N ILE A 47 2.84 6.16 -14.56
CA ILE A 47 2.20 4.87 -14.27
C ILE A 47 0.77 5.01 -13.74
N ALA A 48 0.42 6.15 -13.13
CA ALA A 48 -0.94 6.42 -12.68
C ALA A 48 -1.97 6.28 -13.80
N ARG A 49 -1.60 6.59 -15.06
CA ARG A 49 -2.48 6.47 -16.24
C ARG A 49 -2.86 5.03 -16.56
N ALA A 50 -1.96 4.09 -16.31
CA ALA A 50 -2.19 2.64 -16.50
C ALA A 50 -2.67 1.95 -15.22
N MET A 51 -2.40 2.51 -14.04
CA MET A 51 -2.73 1.92 -12.75
C MET A 51 -4.11 2.34 -12.23
N ILE A 52 -4.53 3.57 -12.51
CA ILE A 52 -5.80 4.14 -12.06
C ILE A 52 -6.63 4.46 -13.30
N ALA A 53 -7.58 3.57 -13.62
CA ALA A 53 -8.41 3.70 -14.78
C ALA A 53 -9.29 4.96 -14.72
N GLU A 54 -9.13 5.87 -15.68
CA GLU A 54 -9.91 7.11 -15.73
C GLU A 54 -11.32 6.84 -16.24
N VAL A 55 -12.33 7.20 -15.44
CA VAL A 55 -13.73 7.11 -15.83
C VAL A 55 -14.15 8.42 -16.48
N LEU A 56 -14.65 8.34 -17.72
CA LEU A 56 -15.16 9.49 -18.47
C LEU A 56 -16.68 9.45 -18.56
N PRO A 57 -17.36 10.60 -18.68
CA PRO A 57 -18.81 10.65 -18.84
C PRO A 57 -19.25 9.84 -20.07
N GLY A 58 -20.16 8.89 -19.86
CA GLY A 58 -20.69 8.03 -20.92
C GLY A 58 -19.92 6.76 -21.20
N ASP A 59 -18.88 6.46 -20.41
CA ASP A 59 -18.18 5.19 -20.50
C ASP A 59 -19.09 4.01 -20.20
N ASP A 60 -18.89 2.92 -20.94
CA ASP A 60 -19.33 1.61 -20.45
C ASP A 60 -18.39 1.13 -19.30
N PRO A 61 -18.84 0.14 -18.51
CA PRO A 61 -18.09 -0.26 -17.30
C PRO A 61 -16.65 -0.75 -17.52
N ASP A 62 -16.30 -1.20 -18.74
CA ASP A 62 -14.97 -1.74 -19.05
C ASP A 62 -14.09 -0.75 -19.85
N ALA A 63 -14.66 0.32 -20.39
CA ALA A 63 -13.92 1.31 -21.17
C ALA A 63 -12.71 1.94 -20.44
N PRO A 64 -12.79 2.28 -19.14
CA PRO A 64 -11.64 2.82 -18.39
C PRO A 64 -10.45 1.85 -18.37
N TYR A 65 -10.72 0.57 -18.15
CA TYR A 65 -9.68 -0.47 -18.07
C TYR A 65 -9.07 -0.77 -19.44
N ALA A 66 -9.89 -0.76 -20.49
CA ALA A 66 -9.42 -0.92 -21.87
C ALA A 66 -8.48 0.24 -22.26
N ARG A 67 -8.78 1.49 -21.86
CA ARG A 67 -7.89 2.64 -22.09
C ARG A 67 -6.56 2.48 -21.36
N ALA A 68 -6.58 2.12 -20.08
CA ALA A 68 -5.38 1.89 -19.29
C ALA A 68 -4.49 0.80 -19.91
N ALA A 69 -5.10 -0.28 -20.38
CA ALA A 69 -4.39 -1.37 -21.06
C ALA A 69 -3.79 -0.93 -22.40
N ALA A 70 -4.53 -0.16 -23.20
CA ALA A 70 -4.04 0.35 -24.49
C ALA A 70 -2.86 1.32 -24.31
N GLU A 71 -2.88 2.18 -23.28
CA GLU A 71 -1.78 3.05 -22.93
C GLU A 71 -0.53 2.23 -22.56
N PHE A 72 -0.68 1.26 -21.67
CA PHE A 72 0.43 0.41 -21.24
C PHE A 72 1.02 -0.43 -22.40
N ALA A 73 0.18 -0.98 -23.26
CA ALA A 73 0.60 -1.68 -24.47
C ALA A 73 1.39 -0.75 -25.41
N THR A 74 0.91 0.48 -25.63
CA THR A 74 1.58 1.48 -26.44
C THR A 74 2.98 1.81 -25.89
N TRP A 75 3.13 1.93 -24.57
CA TRP A 75 4.44 2.17 -23.96
C TRP A 75 5.42 1.02 -24.23
N ARG A 76 4.94 -0.23 -24.20
CA ARG A 76 5.74 -1.42 -24.52
C ARG A 76 6.12 -1.46 -26.00
N GLU A 77 5.16 -1.24 -26.89
CA GLU A 77 5.38 -1.23 -28.35
C GLU A 77 6.40 -0.17 -28.78
N HIS A 78 6.36 1.00 -28.14
CA HIS A 78 7.27 2.11 -28.45
C HIS A 78 8.60 2.03 -27.67
N GLY A 79 8.84 0.97 -26.89
CA GLY A 79 10.06 0.80 -26.12
C GLY A 79 10.24 1.81 -24.99
N VAL A 80 9.14 2.42 -24.50
CA VAL A 80 9.14 3.27 -23.30
C VAL A 80 9.23 2.40 -22.04
N VAL A 81 8.53 1.26 -22.08
CA VAL A 81 8.63 0.19 -21.09
C VAL A 81 9.26 -1.02 -21.79
N VAL A 82 10.35 -1.51 -21.24
CA VAL A 82 11.14 -2.62 -21.82
C VAL A 82 11.28 -3.76 -20.81
N ALA A 83 11.37 -4.97 -21.31
CA ALA A 83 11.70 -6.15 -20.51
C ALA A 83 13.19 -6.17 -20.16
N THR A 84 13.53 -6.68 -18.97
CA THR A 84 14.93 -7.01 -18.63
C THR A 84 15.42 -8.20 -19.46
N GLU A 85 16.74 -8.33 -19.63
CA GLU A 85 17.35 -9.39 -20.45
C GLU A 85 17.00 -10.81 -19.95
N GLY A 86 16.68 -10.95 -18.67
CA GLY A 86 16.30 -12.22 -18.07
C GLY A 86 15.66 -12.04 -16.71
N PRO A 87 15.25 -13.16 -16.07
CA PRO A 87 14.72 -13.12 -14.72
C PRO A 87 15.73 -12.59 -13.71
N ALA A 88 15.27 -11.74 -12.80
CA ALA A 88 16.07 -11.21 -11.70
C ALA A 88 15.26 -11.08 -10.41
N PHE A 89 15.94 -11.05 -9.28
CA PHE A 89 15.48 -10.50 -8.04
C PHE A 89 15.75 -9.00 -8.03
N TYR A 90 14.94 -8.23 -7.32
CA TYR A 90 15.04 -6.77 -7.29
C TYR A 90 15.21 -6.29 -5.85
N PRO A 91 16.44 -6.24 -5.30
CA PRO A 91 16.70 -5.51 -4.06
C PRO A 91 16.16 -4.09 -4.16
N TYR A 92 15.60 -3.60 -3.07
CA TYR A 92 14.91 -2.33 -3.02
C TYR A 92 15.18 -1.61 -1.71
N ALA A 93 15.41 -0.31 -1.77
CA ALA A 93 15.62 0.51 -0.57
C ALA A 93 14.80 1.79 -0.64
N MET A 94 14.30 2.21 0.52
CA MET A 94 13.61 3.47 0.75
C MET A 94 14.38 4.26 1.80
N ASP A 95 15.03 5.36 1.37
CA ASP A 95 15.73 6.29 2.27
C ASP A 95 14.83 7.47 2.60
N PHE A 96 14.62 7.77 3.87
CA PHE A 96 13.68 8.79 4.32
C PHE A 96 14.05 9.39 5.67
N ALA A 97 13.46 10.54 5.99
CA ALA A 97 13.55 11.15 7.31
C ALA A 97 12.25 10.92 8.09
N PHE A 98 12.36 10.42 9.31
CA PHE A 98 11.21 10.23 10.19
C PHE A 98 11.52 10.68 11.60
N ARG A 99 10.71 11.61 12.14
CA ARG A 99 10.91 12.21 13.48
C ARG A 99 12.34 12.72 13.68
N GLY A 100 12.88 13.42 12.66
CA GLY A 100 14.21 14.03 12.69
C GLY A 100 15.38 13.04 12.56
N ARG A 101 15.14 11.78 12.21
CA ARG A 101 16.18 10.76 11.99
C ARG A 101 16.13 10.26 10.55
N SER A 102 17.29 10.11 9.92
CA SER A 102 17.43 9.41 8.65
C SER A 102 17.28 7.90 8.89
N ARG A 103 16.50 7.23 8.07
CA ARG A 103 16.23 5.80 8.13
C ARG A 103 16.26 5.21 6.71
N THR A 104 16.56 3.92 6.62
CA THR A 104 16.51 3.17 5.35
C THR A 104 15.80 1.85 5.59
N ILE A 105 14.67 1.65 4.93
CA ILE A 105 14.01 0.35 4.86
C ILE A 105 14.54 -0.37 3.62
N ARG A 106 15.00 -1.61 3.79
CA ARG A 106 15.50 -2.47 2.72
C ARG A 106 14.63 -3.69 2.57
N GLY A 107 14.44 -4.13 1.36
CA GLY A 107 13.66 -5.31 1.04
C GLY A 107 13.99 -5.87 -0.34
N LEU A 108 13.25 -6.89 -0.69
CA LEU A 108 13.38 -7.62 -1.94
C LEU A 108 12.07 -7.64 -2.70
N ILE A 109 12.05 -7.18 -3.95
CA ILE A 109 10.93 -7.41 -4.85
C ILE A 109 11.19 -8.69 -5.63
N CYS A 110 10.25 -9.63 -5.56
CA CYS A 110 10.29 -10.94 -6.22
C CYS A 110 8.88 -11.42 -6.57
N ALA A 111 8.78 -12.50 -7.34
CA ALA A 111 7.53 -13.23 -7.51
C ALA A 111 7.35 -14.20 -6.34
N VAL A 112 6.19 -14.13 -5.68
CA VAL A 112 5.81 -15.01 -4.57
C VAL A 112 4.64 -15.89 -5.02
N GLU A 113 4.75 -17.21 -4.87
CA GLU A 113 3.68 -18.13 -5.20
C GLU A 113 2.43 -17.82 -4.38
N LEU A 114 1.27 -17.80 -5.04
CA LEU A 114 -0.01 -17.51 -4.41
C LEU A 114 -0.53 -18.72 -3.65
N GLU A 115 -0.73 -18.56 -2.37
CA GLU A 115 -1.38 -19.52 -1.47
C GLU A 115 -2.73 -18.96 -1.03
N ASP A 116 -3.70 -19.85 -0.80
CA ASP A 116 -4.97 -19.45 -0.21
C ASP A 116 -4.76 -18.87 1.20
N TRP A 117 -5.69 -18.03 1.62
CA TRP A 117 -5.63 -17.44 2.95
C TRP A 117 -5.56 -18.52 4.06
N GLY A 118 -4.62 -18.36 4.98
CA GLY A 118 -4.31 -19.32 6.04
C GLY A 118 -3.03 -20.12 5.80
N GLY A 119 -2.36 -19.90 4.67
CA GLY A 119 -1.01 -20.39 4.38
C GLY A 119 0.08 -19.53 5.04
N SER A 120 1.22 -19.42 4.38
CA SER A 120 2.36 -18.61 4.86
C SER A 120 2.19 -17.11 4.64
N VAL A 121 1.27 -16.68 3.76
CA VAL A 121 0.89 -15.28 3.57
C VAL A 121 -0.34 -14.96 4.41
N ILE A 122 -0.19 -14.02 5.34
CA ILE A 122 -1.23 -13.68 6.31
C ILE A 122 -1.67 -12.21 6.19
N PRO A 123 -3.00 -11.96 6.21
CA PRO A 123 -3.53 -10.60 6.25
C PRO A 123 -3.62 -10.10 7.68
N HIS A 124 -3.49 -8.80 7.89
CA HIS A 124 -3.80 -8.15 9.18
C HIS A 124 -5.05 -7.27 9.14
N GLU A 125 -5.60 -6.98 7.96
CA GLU A 125 -6.82 -6.19 7.76
C GLU A 125 -7.88 -6.94 6.95
N ARG A 126 -9.14 -6.54 7.12
CA ARG A 126 -10.26 -7.01 6.28
C ARG A 126 -10.20 -6.34 4.91
N THR A 127 -10.63 -7.06 3.86
CA THR A 127 -10.75 -6.54 2.49
C THR A 127 -12.21 -6.22 2.16
N MET A 128 -12.42 -5.22 1.29
CA MET A 128 -13.71 -4.89 0.69
C MET A 128 -13.85 -5.51 -0.69
N SER A 129 -15.10 -5.80 -1.10
CA SER A 129 -15.40 -6.41 -2.40
C SER A 129 -15.17 -5.46 -3.58
N GLU A 130 -15.54 -4.18 -3.43
CA GLU A 130 -15.48 -3.20 -4.52
C GLU A 130 -14.06 -2.91 -5.02
N PRO A 131 -13.07 -2.59 -4.15
CA PRO A 131 -11.68 -2.42 -4.60
C PRO A 131 -11.05 -3.70 -5.18
N VAL A 132 -11.48 -4.89 -4.73
CA VAL A 132 -11.01 -6.16 -5.30
C VAL A 132 -11.51 -6.34 -6.72
N GLU A 133 -12.79 -6.04 -6.98
CA GLU A 133 -13.38 -6.16 -8.31
C GLU A 133 -12.77 -5.14 -9.30
N ASP A 134 -12.58 -3.90 -8.86
CA ASP A 134 -11.92 -2.87 -9.66
C ASP A 134 -10.51 -3.32 -10.09
N ARG A 135 -9.69 -3.80 -9.15
CA ARG A 135 -8.35 -4.31 -9.46
C ARG A 135 -8.37 -5.56 -10.35
N LEU A 136 -9.38 -6.43 -10.21
CA LEU A 136 -9.53 -7.61 -11.05
C LEU A 136 -9.80 -7.23 -12.50
N ARG A 137 -10.71 -6.28 -12.75
CA ARG A 137 -10.97 -5.75 -14.10
C ARG A 137 -9.73 -5.14 -14.71
N LEU A 138 -8.99 -4.32 -13.94
CA LEU A 138 -7.75 -3.74 -14.42
C LEU A 138 -6.72 -4.83 -14.77
N THR A 139 -6.55 -5.83 -13.91
CA THR A 139 -5.57 -6.90 -14.14
C THR A 139 -5.92 -7.76 -15.35
N ARG A 140 -7.20 -8.07 -15.58
CA ARG A 140 -7.68 -8.75 -16.79
C ARG A 140 -7.33 -7.97 -18.06
N ALA A 141 -7.42 -6.64 -18.01
CA ALA A 141 -7.15 -5.79 -19.15
C ALA A 141 -5.64 -5.59 -19.39
N VAL A 142 -4.89 -5.21 -18.35
CA VAL A 142 -3.47 -4.84 -18.43
C VAL A 142 -2.54 -6.05 -18.45
N ARG A 143 -2.94 -7.17 -17.84
CA ARG A 143 -2.18 -8.42 -17.68
C ARG A 143 -0.77 -8.21 -17.12
N ALA A 144 -0.67 -7.39 -16.08
CA ALA A 144 0.58 -7.13 -15.37
C ALA A 144 0.35 -6.80 -13.89
N ASN A 145 1.30 -7.16 -13.03
CA ASN A 145 1.45 -6.57 -11.71
C ASN A 145 2.16 -5.22 -11.86
N LEU A 146 1.45 -4.12 -11.76
CA LEU A 146 2.01 -2.77 -11.90
C LEU A 146 2.67 -2.27 -10.61
N SER A 147 2.24 -2.76 -9.44
CA SER A 147 2.76 -2.41 -8.12
C SER A 147 2.98 -3.65 -7.25
N ALA A 148 4.05 -3.67 -6.47
CA ALA A 148 4.34 -4.75 -5.54
C ALA A 148 3.39 -4.72 -4.33
N ILE A 149 2.95 -5.88 -3.86
CA ILE A 149 2.35 -6.02 -2.54
C ILE A 149 3.47 -5.88 -1.51
N TYR A 150 3.24 -5.08 -0.48
CA TYR A 150 4.22 -4.89 0.57
C TYR A 150 3.97 -5.91 1.69
N ALA A 151 4.96 -6.76 1.96
CA ALA A 151 4.93 -7.74 3.03
C ALA A 151 6.13 -7.56 3.98
N VAL A 152 5.93 -7.94 5.24
CA VAL A 152 6.99 -7.97 6.25
C VAL A 152 7.12 -9.38 6.80
N ILE A 153 8.37 -9.83 7.03
CA ILE A 153 8.65 -11.06 7.75
C ILE A 153 8.70 -10.82 9.26
N ARG A 154 8.39 -11.84 10.05
CA ARG A 154 8.22 -11.71 11.51
C ARG A 154 9.52 -11.64 12.30
N GLY A 155 10.50 -12.37 11.85
CA GLY A 155 11.79 -12.51 12.54
C GLY A 155 12.94 -12.05 11.66
N PRO A 156 14.15 -11.95 12.23
CA PRO A 156 15.33 -11.63 11.45
C PRO A 156 15.64 -12.77 10.48
N ASN A 157 15.90 -12.40 9.23
CA ASN A 157 16.42 -13.33 8.22
C ASN A 157 17.83 -12.89 7.85
N GLU A 158 18.83 -13.54 8.47
CA GLU A 158 20.23 -13.17 8.30
C GLU A 158 20.68 -13.21 6.84
N VAL A 159 20.25 -14.22 6.07
CA VAL A 159 20.60 -14.35 4.64
C VAL A 159 20.05 -13.18 3.83
N LEU A 160 18.78 -12.81 4.04
CA LEU A 160 18.19 -11.64 3.36
C LEU A 160 18.91 -10.35 3.76
N GLY A 161 19.18 -10.18 5.07
CA GLY A 161 19.88 -9.02 5.60
C GLY A 161 21.27 -8.84 4.99
N GLU A 162 22.11 -9.87 5.01
CA GLU A 162 23.47 -9.85 4.46
C GLU A 162 23.48 -9.55 2.96
N LEU A 163 22.60 -10.21 2.18
CA LEU A 163 22.50 -9.97 0.73
C LEU A 163 22.04 -8.55 0.39
N LEU A 164 21.10 -7.99 1.17
CA LEU A 164 20.66 -6.61 0.97
C LEU A 164 21.73 -5.60 1.42
N ASP A 165 22.48 -5.89 2.50
CA ASP A 165 23.59 -5.05 2.95
C ASP A 165 24.71 -4.97 1.92
N GLU A 166 25.02 -6.08 1.26
CA GLU A 166 26.02 -6.11 0.19
C GLU A 166 25.58 -5.25 -1.01
N VAL A 167 24.34 -5.43 -1.45
CA VAL A 167 23.82 -4.80 -2.67
C VAL A 167 23.68 -3.28 -2.56
N VAL A 168 23.31 -2.74 -1.40
CA VAL A 168 23.05 -1.29 -1.24
C VAL A 168 24.29 -0.42 -1.36
N HIS A 169 25.48 -1.01 -1.35
CA HIS A 169 26.74 -0.32 -1.58
C HIS A 169 27.08 -0.15 -3.08
N ASP A 170 26.41 -0.91 -3.95
CA ASP A 170 26.55 -0.77 -5.40
C ASP A 170 25.72 0.41 -5.93
N PRO A 171 26.09 1.00 -7.07
CA PRO A 171 25.20 1.92 -7.79
C PRO A 171 23.85 1.27 -8.08
N SER A 172 22.76 1.99 -7.82
CA SER A 172 21.41 1.48 -8.12
C SER A 172 21.14 1.48 -9.64
N ASP A 173 20.37 0.47 -10.09
CA ASP A 173 19.92 0.36 -11.49
C ASP A 173 18.71 1.27 -11.79
N ALA A 174 18.01 1.72 -10.75
CA ALA A 174 16.98 2.75 -10.83
C ALA A 174 16.91 3.55 -9.54
N ASP A 175 16.60 4.83 -9.66
CA ASP A 175 16.55 5.79 -8.55
C ASP A 175 15.42 6.79 -8.83
N ALA A 176 14.56 7.02 -7.85
CA ALA A 176 13.48 7.99 -7.92
C ALA A 176 13.26 8.64 -6.56
N VAL A 177 12.89 9.90 -6.55
CA VAL A 177 12.49 10.64 -5.33
C VAL A 177 11.01 10.97 -5.44
N ASP A 178 10.25 10.65 -4.39
CA ASP A 178 8.83 10.96 -4.35
C ASP A 178 8.54 12.36 -3.78
N GLU A 179 7.27 12.73 -3.78
CA GLU A 179 6.79 14.05 -3.34
C GLU A 179 6.99 14.27 -1.83
N ALA A 180 7.16 13.20 -1.04
CA ALA A 180 7.47 13.25 0.39
C ALA A 180 8.98 13.31 0.66
N GLY A 181 9.81 13.31 -0.39
CA GLY A 181 11.27 13.31 -0.30
C GLY A 181 11.86 11.94 0.04
N VAL A 182 11.09 10.86 -0.11
CA VAL A 182 11.60 9.49 0.02
C VAL A 182 12.36 9.14 -1.24
N ARG A 183 13.60 8.70 -1.08
CA ARG A 183 14.41 8.18 -2.19
C ARG A 183 14.22 6.69 -2.32
N HIS A 184 13.79 6.24 -3.48
CA HIS A 184 13.54 4.86 -3.83
C HIS A 184 14.65 4.36 -4.74
N ARG A 185 15.39 3.35 -4.31
CA ARG A 185 16.49 2.75 -5.07
C ARG A 185 16.18 1.29 -5.36
N LEU A 186 16.49 0.83 -6.57
CA LEU A 186 16.26 -0.53 -7.02
C LEU A 186 17.50 -1.06 -7.72
N TRP A 187 17.83 -2.32 -7.47
CA TRP A 187 18.90 -3.06 -8.11
C TRP A 187 18.35 -4.29 -8.83
N MET A 188 19.06 -4.81 -9.79
CA MET A 188 18.77 -6.08 -10.46
C MET A 188 19.85 -7.10 -10.13
N ARG A 189 19.44 -8.27 -9.67
CA ARG A 189 20.33 -9.38 -9.34
C ARG A 189 19.76 -10.66 -9.95
N PRO A 190 20.37 -11.20 -11.04
CA PRO A 190 19.90 -12.44 -11.65
C PRO A 190 19.91 -13.61 -10.67
N GLU A 191 20.87 -13.62 -9.76
CA GLU A 191 21.05 -14.67 -8.75
C GLU A 191 21.22 -14.06 -7.35
N MET A 192 20.56 -14.67 -6.38
CA MET A 192 20.75 -14.41 -4.94
C MET A 192 20.82 -15.76 -4.22
N PRO A 193 22.02 -16.38 -4.13
CA PRO A 193 22.17 -17.74 -3.61
C PRO A 193 21.69 -17.88 -2.17
N GLY A 194 21.00 -18.99 -1.88
CA GLY A 194 20.46 -19.28 -0.55
C GLY A 194 19.15 -18.58 -0.20
N LEU A 195 18.83 -17.46 -0.85
CA LEU A 195 17.67 -16.64 -0.53
C LEU A 195 16.32 -17.38 -0.67
N PRO A 196 16.03 -18.13 -1.77
CA PRO A 196 14.78 -18.87 -1.87
C PRO A 196 14.60 -19.90 -0.76
N THR A 197 15.68 -20.50 -0.28
CA THR A 197 15.66 -21.46 0.81
C THR A 197 15.44 -20.77 2.16
N SER A 198 16.06 -19.64 2.41
CA SER A 198 15.93 -18.92 3.69
C SER A 198 14.53 -18.31 3.91
N LEU A 199 13.82 -17.97 2.83
CA LEU A 199 12.48 -17.41 2.90
C LEU A 199 11.35 -18.44 2.83
N ARG A 200 11.67 -19.72 2.56
CA ARG A 200 10.67 -20.77 2.35
C ARG A 200 9.72 -20.95 3.52
N ASP A 201 10.25 -20.92 4.73
CA ASP A 201 9.49 -21.18 5.96
C ASP A 201 9.06 -19.89 6.68
N GLU A 202 9.33 -18.73 6.06
CA GLU A 202 8.93 -17.45 6.61
C GLU A 202 7.43 -17.20 6.45
N THR A 203 6.86 -16.52 7.44
CA THR A 203 5.50 -16.01 7.36
C THR A 203 5.54 -14.57 6.86
N LEU A 204 4.85 -14.32 5.75
CA LEU A 204 4.75 -13.01 5.12
C LEU A 204 3.46 -12.31 5.59
N MET A 205 3.56 -11.37 6.50
CA MET A 205 2.42 -10.52 6.87
C MET A 205 2.29 -9.39 5.86
N ILE A 206 1.16 -9.30 5.18
CA ILE A 206 0.90 -8.19 4.25
C ILE A 206 0.83 -6.89 5.05
N ALA A 207 1.70 -5.96 4.76
CA ALA A 207 1.72 -4.60 5.32
C ALA A 207 0.88 -3.63 4.47
N ASP A 208 0.83 -3.87 3.14
CA ASP A 208 0.02 -3.11 2.20
C ASP A 208 -0.34 -3.95 0.98
N GLY A 209 -1.57 -3.78 0.47
CA GLY A 209 -2.03 -4.48 -0.73
C GLY A 209 -2.89 -5.72 -0.48
N HIS A 210 -3.63 -5.78 0.62
CA HIS A 210 -4.59 -6.87 0.90
C HIS A 210 -5.59 -7.08 -0.25
N HIS A 211 -6.12 -6.00 -0.84
CA HIS A 211 -7.02 -6.07 -2.00
C HIS A 211 -6.32 -6.64 -3.22
N ARG A 212 -5.03 -6.28 -3.45
CA ARG A 212 -4.21 -6.81 -4.55
C ARG A 212 -3.95 -8.30 -4.39
N TYR A 213 -3.70 -8.78 -3.17
CA TYR A 213 -3.54 -10.21 -2.93
C TYR A 213 -4.83 -10.99 -3.14
N THR A 214 -5.96 -10.51 -2.57
CA THR A 214 -7.28 -11.12 -2.77
C THR A 214 -7.67 -11.15 -4.24
N MET A 215 -7.41 -10.07 -4.98
CA MET A 215 -7.61 -9.99 -6.43
C MET A 215 -6.73 -11.02 -7.17
N ALA A 216 -5.44 -11.12 -6.78
CA ALA A 216 -4.51 -12.04 -7.43
C ALA A 216 -4.93 -13.51 -7.27
N LEU A 217 -5.48 -13.90 -6.10
CA LEU A 217 -6.06 -15.24 -5.91
C LEU A 217 -7.22 -15.50 -6.88
N ARG A 218 -8.15 -14.55 -7.02
CA ARG A 218 -9.28 -14.69 -7.96
C ARG A 218 -8.81 -14.76 -9.41
N TYR A 219 -7.86 -13.91 -9.80
CA TYR A 219 -7.29 -13.92 -11.14
C TYR A 219 -6.55 -15.22 -11.44
N ARG A 220 -5.77 -15.74 -10.48
CA ARG A 220 -5.14 -17.06 -10.56
C ARG A 220 -6.16 -18.16 -10.87
N ASP A 221 -7.24 -18.20 -10.09
CA ASP A 221 -8.25 -19.27 -10.21
C ASP A 221 -8.93 -19.21 -11.58
N GLU A 222 -9.34 -18.02 -12.06
CA GLU A 222 -9.90 -17.81 -13.41
C GLU A 222 -8.92 -18.27 -14.51
N MET A 223 -7.66 -17.89 -14.40
CA MET A 223 -6.67 -18.21 -15.42
C MET A 223 -6.27 -19.69 -15.40
N ARG A 224 -6.20 -20.30 -14.21
CA ARG A 224 -5.97 -21.76 -14.08
C ARG A 224 -7.10 -22.56 -14.70
N ASP A 225 -8.34 -22.17 -14.50
CA ASP A 225 -9.50 -22.84 -15.09
C ASP A 225 -9.50 -22.75 -16.63
N ALA A 226 -9.04 -21.63 -17.17
CA ALA A 226 -9.04 -21.39 -18.62
C ALA A 226 -7.78 -21.90 -19.33
N HIS A 227 -6.62 -21.83 -18.70
CA HIS A 227 -5.31 -22.00 -19.34
C HIS A 227 -4.36 -22.95 -18.60
N GLY A 228 -4.70 -23.41 -17.38
CA GLY A 228 -3.82 -24.19 -16.52
C GLY A 228 -2.78 -23.30 -15.78
N PRO A 229 -1.72 -23.91 -15.23
CA PRO A 229 -0.67 -23.20 -14.53
C PRO A 229 0.05 -22.18 -15.42
N GLY A 230 0.44 -21.01 -14.84
CA GLY A 230 1.08 -19.96 -15.60
C GLY A 230 1.61 -18.82 -14.73
N PRO A 231 1.99 -17.66 -15.35
CA PRO A 231 2.53 -16.52 -14.63
C PRO A 231 1.62 -15.98 -13.52
N TRP A 232 0.33 -16.21 -13.64
CA TRP A 232 -0.68 -15.84 -12.65
C TRP A 232 -0.65 -16.65 -11.36
N ASP A 233 0.17 -17.72 -11.28
CA ASP A 233 0.34 -18.53 -10.08
C ASP A 233 1.16 -17.84 -9.00
N SER A 234 1.78 -16.71 -9.33
CA SER A 234 2.55 -15.90 -8.41
C SER A 234 2.22 -14.41 -8.56
N VAL A 235 2.52 -13.65 -7.52
CA VAL A 235 2.31 -12.20 -7.49
C VAL A 235 3.60 -11.47 -7.10
N MET A 236 3.79 -10.26 -7.61
CA MET A 236 4.94 -9.41 -7.28
C MET A 236 4.80 -8.86 -5.86
N MET A 237 5.76 -9.17 -4.99
CA MET A 237 5.82 -8.66 -3.61
C MET A 237 7.16 -8.00 -3.31
N LEU A 238 7.10 -6.94 -2.49
CA LEU A 238 8.23 -6.42 -1.73
C LEU A 238 8.23 -7.09 -0.36
N ILE A 239 9.26 -7.84 -0.03
CA ILE A 239 9.46 -8.50 1.26
C ILE A 239 10.49 -7.69 2.04
N VAL A 240 10.13 -7.25 3.24
CA VAL A 240 10.99 -6.47 4.15
C VAL A 240 11.21 -7.24 5.44
N ASP A 241 12.45 -7.24 5.91
CA ASP A 241 12.79 -7.72 7.25
C ASP A 241 12.54 -6.59 8.27
N ALA A 242 11.39 -6.66 8.95
CA ALA A 242 11.03 -5.67 9.96
C ALA A 242 11.90 -5.74 11.23
N ALA A 243 12.65 -6.82 11.44
CA ALA A 243 13.58 -6.92 12.56
C ALA A 243 14.88 -6.12 12.31
N ALA A 244 15.27 -5.96 11.05
CA ALA A 244 16.41 -5.13 10.67
C ALA A 244 16.08 -3.62 10.76
N GLU A 245 14.95 -3.19 10.20
CA GLU A 245 14.44 -1.82 10.30
C GLU A 245 12.90 -1.86 10.26
N GLU A 246 12.26 -1.65 11.41
CA GLU A 246 10.79 -1.69 11.50
C GLU A 246 10.16 -0.50 10.78
N PRO A 247 9.30 -0.72 9.77
CA PRO A 247 8.60 0.36 9.09
C PRO A 247 7.71 1.14 10.07
N PRO A 248 7.74 2.48 10.07
CA PRO A 248 6.79 3.27 10.83
C PRO A 248 5.36 2.94 10.42
N VAL A 249 4.50 2.75 11.41
CA VAL A 249 3.06 2.61 11.20
C VAL A 249 2.39 3.92 11.61
N LEU A 250 1.75 4.58 10.67
CA LEU A 250 0.94 5.78 10.91
C LEU A 250 -0.53 5.38 11.11
N PRO A 251 -1.33 6.17 11.81
CA PRO A 251 -2.76 5.93 11.90
C PRO A 251 -3.46 6.24 10.58
N PHE A 252 -4.58 5.61 10.33
CA PHE A 252 -5.58 6.17 9.44
C PHE A 252 -6.67 6.84 10.27
N HIS A 253 -6.92 8.11 10.05
CA HIS A 253 -8.06 8.84 10.60
C HIS A 253 -9.33 8.55 9.79
N ARG A 254 -10.51 8.71 10.40
CA ARG A 254 -11.80 8.49 9.74
C ARG A 254 -12.48 9.83 9.55
N LEU A 255 -12.81 10.15 8.30
CA LEU A 255 -13.62 11.29 7.93
C LEU A 255 -15.05 10.82 7.74
N LEU A 256 -15.98 11.32 8.54
CA LEU A 256 -17.39 11.05 8.42
C LEU A 256 -17.98 12.01 7.37
N VAL A 257 -18.36 11.49 6.19
CA VAL A 257 -18.85 12.32 5.08
C VAL A 257 -20.33 12.66 5.28
N ALA A 258 -21.10 11.76 5.87
CA ALA A 258 -22.53 11.95 6.15
C ALA A 258 -22.89 11.39 7.53
N GLY A 259 -23.98 11.89 8.11
CA GLY A 259 -24.47 11.49 9.43
C GLY A 259 -24.37 12.60 10.47
N GLU A 260 -24.36 12.21 11.74
CA GLU A 260 -24.23 13.15 12.86
C GLU A 260 -22.77 13.38 13.23
N ALA A 261 -22.37 14.65 13.36
CA ALA A 261 -21.02 14.99 13.79
C ALA A 261 -20.74 14.47 15.20
N PRO A 262 -19.55 13.92 15.49
CA PRO A 262 -19.19 13.44 16.82
C PRO A 262 -19.14 14.60 17.81
N ARG A 263 -19.75 14.44 18.97
CA ARG A 263 -19.84 15.47 20.02
C ARG A 263 -19.42 14.98 21.40
N GLU A 264 -19.04 13.73 21.52
CA GLU A 264 -18.64 13.12 22.77
C GLU A 264 -17.20 13.48 23.13
N GLY A 265 -16.91 13.47 24.42
CA GLY A 265 -15.60 13.69 24.99
C GLY A 265 -15.34 15.09 25.54
N GLU A 266 -14.18 15.25 26.17
CA GLU A 266 -13.69 16.50 26.74
C GLU A 266 -13.09 17.40 25.68
N ARG A 267 -13.38 18.72 25.76
CA ARG A 267 -12.81 19.70 24.83
C ARG A 267 -11.32 19.91 25.12
N VAL A 268 -10.52 19.94 24.06
CA VAL A 268 -9.12 20.37 24.07
C VAL A 268 -8.98 21.65 23.24
N ARG A 269 -7.86 22.35 23.37
CA ARG A 269 -7.64 23.67 22.75
C ARG A 269 -7.63 23.63 21.23
N ASP A 270 -6.88 22.67 20.68
CA ASP A 270 -6.55 22.61 19.27
C ASP A 270 -6.17 21.18 18.84
N LEU A 271 -5.82 21.04 17.56
CA LEU A 271 -5.41 19.77 16.99
C LEU A 271 -4.10 19.24 17.60
N GLU A 272 -3.18 20.13 18.00
CA GLU A 272 -1.88 19.73 18.57
C GLU A 272 -2.11 19.04 19.92
N GLU A 273 -2.84 19.65 20.83
CA GLU A 273 -3.20 19.06 22.14
C GLU A 273 -4.00 17.76 21.97
N LEU A 274 -4.91 17.70 20.97
CA LEU A 274 -5.64 16.48 20.67
C LEU A 274 -4.70 15.34 20.28
N LEU A 275 -3.75 15.60 19.36
CA LEU A 275 -2.78 14.58 18.88
C LEU A 275 -1.78 14.15 19.97
N GLU A 276 -1.49 15.03 20.94
CA GLU A 276 -0.65 14.67 22.10
C GLU A 276 -1.43 13.78 23.10
N THR A 277 -2.74 13.90 23.13
CA THR A 277 -3.58 13.20 24.11
C THR A 277 -4.06 11.83 23.64
N VAL A 278 -4.25 11.61 22.33
CA VAL A 278 -4.67 10.30 21.79
C VAL A 278 -3.63 9.22 22.10
N ASP A 279 -4.11 8.07 22.60
CA ASP A 279 -3.22 7.01 23.11
C ASP A 279 -3.84 5.62 22.85
N ASP A 280 -3.14 4.77 22.09
CA ASP A 280 -3.61 3.42 21.76
C ASP A 280 -3.60 2.49 23.00
N THR A 281 -2.75 2.75 23.98
CA THR A 281 -2.67 1.93 25.20
C THR A 281 -3.82 2.22 26.17
N LYS A 282 -4.30 3.47 26.18
CA LYS A 282 -5.38 3.94 27.03
C LYS A 282 -6.72 3.95 26.31
N LEU A 283 -6.75 3.58 25.03
CA LEU A 283 -7.95 3.62 24.18
C LEU A 283 -8.55 5.03 24.07
N VAL A 284 -7.70 6.05 23.99
CA VAL A 284 -8.09 7.45 23.81
C VAL A 284 -8.07 7.80 22.33
N TYR A 285 -9.18 8.32 21.82
CA TYR A 285 -9.30 8.84 20.46
C TYR A 285 -9.73 10.30 20.45
N GLY A 286 -9.47 10.98 19.34
CA GLY A 286 -9.86 12.36 19.13
C GLY A 286 -11.06 12.50 18.22
N THR A 287 -11.82 13.59 18.37
CA THR A 287 -12.85 14.01 17.41
C THR A 287 -12.68 15.45 17.01
N VAL A 288 -13.03 15.74 15.76
CA VAL A 288 -13.10 17.11 15.22
C VAL A 288 -14.47 17.31 14.60
N SER A 289 -15.14 18.41 14.95
CA SER A 289 -16.44 18.77 14.39
C SER A 289 -16.63 20.29 14.30
N LEU A 290 -17.63 20.74 13.53
CA LEU A 290 -18.04 22.15 13.47
C LEU A 290 -19.24 22.39 14.39
N GLU A 291 -19.12 23.33 15.32
CA GLU A 291 -20.22 23.77 16.20
C GLU A 291 -20.39 25.29 16.06
N GLY A 292 -21.53 25.71 15.52
CA GLY A 292 -21.77 27.12 15.28
C GLY A 292 -20.76 27.81 14.36
N GLY A 293 -20.15 27.04 13.42
CA GLY A 293 -19.13 27.53 12.49
C GLY A 293 -17.71 27.57 13.08
N VAL A 294 -17.51 27.05 14.28
CA VAL A 294 -16.20 26.98 14.94
C VAL A 294 -15.76 25.50 15.01
N LEU A 295 -14.49 25.24 14.70
CA LEU A 295 -13.91 23.90 14.92
C LEU A 295 -13.83 23.62 16.41
N VAL A 296 -14.26 22.42 16.77
CA VAL A 296 -14.19 21.91 18.15
C VAL A 296 -13.44 20.61 18.14
N HIS A 297 -12.42 20.54 18.97
CA HIS A 297 -11.57 19.37 19.19
C HIS A 297 -11.93 18.74 20.52
N ARG A 298 -12.09 17.41 20.55
CA ARG A 298 -12.38 16.66 21.77
C ARG A 298 -11.55 15.39 21.83
N VAL A 299 -11.36 14.89 23.03
CA VAL A 299 -10.80 13.56 23.30
C VAL A 299 -11.82 12.74 24.08
N ALA A 300 -11.90 11.47 23.76
CA ALA A 300 -12.84 10.55 24.41
C ALA A 300 -12.18 9.18 24.62
N ASP A 301 -12.63 8.49 25.67
CA ASP A 301 -12.17 7.17 26.05
C ASP A 301 -13.10 6.08 25.49
N LEU A 302 -12.50 4.94 25.14
CA LEU A 302 -13.21 3.72 24.81
C LEU A 302 -12.94 2.66 25.89
N SER A 303 -13.80 1.67 25.96
CA SER A 303 -13.61 0.53 26.86
C SER A 303 -13.05 -0.68 26.14
N GLY A 304 -12.46 -1.65 26.87
CA GLY A 304 -12.00 -2.90 26.31
C GLY A 304 -10.49 -3.04 26.20
N ALA A 305 -10.03 -3.56 25.08
CA ALA A 305 -8.60 -3.83 24.83
C ALA A 305 -8.11 -3.20 23.51
N PRO A 306 -6.84 -2.75 23.47
CA PRO A 306 -6.23 -2.25 22.23
C PRO A 306 -6.27 -3.28 21.09
N PRO A 307 -6.26 -2.83 19.82
CA PRO A 307 -6.04 -1.43 19.39
C PRO A 307 -7.30 -0.57 19.40
N THR A 308 -7.10 0.74 19.58
CA THR A 308 -8.17 1.76 19.66
C THR A 308 -9.09 1.73 18.44
N VAL A 309 -8.55 1.46 17.27
CA VAL A 309 -9.33 1.35 16.02
C VAL A 309 -10.40 0.26 16.09
N CYS A 310 -10.10 -0.89 16.71
CA CYS A 310 -11.07 -1.96 16.88
C CYS A 310 -12.19 -1.54 17.83
N ALA A 311 -11.83 -0.93 18.96
CA ALA A 311 -12.78 -0.46 19.95
C ALA A 311 -13.68 0.66 19.38
N LEU A 312 -13.13 1.58 18.58
CA LEU A 312 -13.90 2.63 17.91
C LEU A 312 -14.97 2.04 16.97
N HIS A 313 -14.59 1.06 16.14
CA HIS A 313 -15.53 0.41 15.23
C HIS A 313 -16.63 -0.37 15.99
N GLN A 314 -16.30 -0.99 17.12
CA GLN A 314 -17.26 -1.77 17.92
C GLN A 314 -18.20 -0.93 18.77
N GLN A 315 -17.79 0.25 19.22
CA GLN A 315 -18.53 1.02 20.22
C GLN A 315 -19.14 2.33 19.67
N VAL A 316 -18.50 2.94 18.69
CA VAL A 316 -18.91 4.25 18.15
C VAL A 316 -19.44 4.11 16.74
N LEU A 317 -18.69 3.49 15.84
CA LEU A 317 -19.09 3.34 14.45
C LEU A 317 -20.06 2.16 14.25
N LEU A 318 -20.10 1.19 15.16
CA LEU A 318 -21.03 0.07 15.23
C LEU A 318 -21.17 -0.73 13.93
N ASP A 319 -20.08 -0.80 13.14
CA ASP A 319 -20.05 -1.40 11.79
C ASP A 319 -21.25 -0.96 10.89
N ALA A 320 -21.88 0.17 11.21
CA ALA A 320 -22.93 0.74 10.38
C ALA A 320 -22.35 1.24 9.06
N ASP A 321 -23.19 1.30 8.03
CA ASP A 321 -22.84 1.84 6.70
C ASP A 321 -22.60 3.38 6.78
N HIS A 322 -21.62 3.78 7.58
CA HIS A 322 -21.14 5.15 7.58
C HIS A 322 -20.35 5.38 6.31
N GLU A 323 -20.64 6.45 5.59
CA GLU A 323 -19.80 6.90 4.51
C GLU A 323 -18.51 7.49 5.08
N LEU A 324 -17.46 6.66 5.12
CA LEU A 324 -16.16 7.00 5.67
C LEU A 324 -15.13 7.23 4.56
N ARG A 325 -14.39 8.32 4.66
CA ARG A 325 -13.11 8.50 3.98
C ARG A 325 -11.97 8.30 4.99
N PHE A 326 -10.77 8.07 4.47
CA PHE A 326 -9.61 7.74 5.27
C PHE A 326 -8.42 8.59 4.86
N THR A 327 -7.70 9.13 5.83
CA THR A 327 -6.44 9.85 5.61
C THR A 327 -5.44 9.55 6.73
N PRO A 328 -4.14 9.42 6.45
CA PRO A 328 -3.12 9.37 7.49
C PRO A 328 -2.74 10.76 8.02
N ASP A 329 -3.24 11.85 7.40
CA ASP A 329 -2.90 13.23 7.74
C ASP A 329 -4.03 13.87 8.58
N ALA A 330 -3.72 14.19 9.84
CA ALA A 330 -4.65 14.84 10.75
C ALA A 330 -5.01 16.28 10.34
N LEU A 331 -4.08 17.01 9.67
CA LEU A 331 -4.36 18.35 9.15
C LEU A 331 -5.34 18.29 7.97
N GLU A 332 -5.20 17.29 7.09
CA GLU A 332 -6.17 17.02 6.04
C GLU A 332 -7.54 16.68 6.63
N ALA A 333 -7.58 15.86 7.68
CA ALA A 333 -8.81 15.53 8.37
C ALA A 333 -9.50 16.76 8.96
N GLU A 334 -8.75 17.64 9.63
CA GLU A 334 -9.28 18.90 10.16
C GLU A 334 -9.76 19.83 9.03
N SER A 335 -8.99 19.94 7.94
CA SER A 335 -9.35 20.76 6.78
C SER A 335 -10.62 20.30 6.10
N ALA A 336 -10.85 18.99 5.98
CA ALA A 336 -12.07 18.42 5.44
C ALA A 336 -13.30 18.79 6.27
N VAL A 337 -13.19 18.77 7.61
CA VAL A 337 -14.26 19.23 8.50
C VAL A 337 -14.46 20.72 8.38
N ARG A 338 -13.40 21.52 8.34
CA ARG A 338 -13.44 22.98 8.22
C ARG A 338 -14.13 23.45 6.92
N SER A 339 -13.87 22.75 5.81
CA SER A 339 -14.47 23.05 4.50
C SER A 339 -15.87 22.52 4.30
N GLY A 340 -16.38 21.67 5.23
CA GLY A 340 -17.66 20.97 5.10
C GLY A 340 -17.62 19.74 4.16
N ALA A 341 -16.45 19.32 3.72
CA ALA A 341 -16.27 18.06 2.97
C ALA A 341 -16.44 16.82 3.84
N ALA A 342 -16.40 16.99 5.16
CA ALA A 342 -16.79 15.99 6.16
C ALA A 342 -17.61 16.66 7.27
N VAL A 343 -18.59 15.95 7.82
CA VAL A 343 -19.40 16.43 8.95
C VAL A 343 -18.64 16.31 10.26
N GLY A 344 -17.62 15.43 10.31
CA GLY A 344 -16.74 15.23 11.46
C GLY A 344 -15.60 14.30 11.14
N ALA A 345 -14.63 14.22 12.05
CA ALA A 345 -13.50 13.31 11.94
C ALA A 345 -13.22 12.60 13.27
N PHE A 346 -12.76 11.35 13.17
CA PHE A 346 -12.22 10.58 14.29
C PHE A 346 -10.71 10.45 14.08
N LEU A 347 -9.94 11.01 15.00
CA LEU A 347 -8.49 10.98 14.97
C LEU A 347 -8.00 9.87 15.89
N LEU A 348 -7.21 8.97 15.31
CA LEU A 348 -6.75 7.75 15.97
C LEU A 348 -5.26 7.82 16.28
N PRO A 349 -4.81 7.22 17.38
CA PRO A 349 -3.40 6.96 17.61
C PRO A 349 -2.88 5.90 16.65
N ALA A 350 -1.57 5.91 16.40
CA ALA A 350 -0.90 4.84 15.68
C ALA A 350 -0.89 3.56 16.52
N THR A 351 -1.18 2.42 15.88
CA THR A 351 -1.04 1.10 16.49
C THR A 351 0.35 0.57 16.18
N ASP A 352 1.10 0.12 17.20
CA ASP A 352 2.43 -0.45 16.99
C ASP A 352 2.37 -1.85 16.35
N ALA A 353 3.48 -2.24 15.70
CA ALA A 353 3.55 -3.52 14.99
C ALA A 353 3.41 -4.73 15.93
N ALA A 354 3.78 -4.62 17.22
CA ALA A 354 3.60 -5.69 18.20
C ALA A 354 2.11 -5.96 18.47
N ARG A 355 1.29 -4.91 18.55
CA ARG A 355 -0.16 -5.05 18.71
C ARG A 355 -0.84 -5.58 17.46
N ILE A 356 -0.39 -5.11 16.28
CA ILE A 356 -0.87 -5.67 15.00
C ILE A 356 -0.61 -7.19 14.99
N ARG A 357 0.62 -7.60 15.32
CA ARG A 357 0.98 -9.02 15.43
C ARG A 357 0.11 -9.76 16.42
N ALA A 358 -0.13 -9.19 17.61
CA ALA A 358 -0.97 -9.83 18.63
C ALA A 358 -2.43 -10.04 18.19
N VAL A 359 -2.99 -9.15 17.36
CA VAL A 359 -4.32 -9.35 16.74
C VAL A 359 -4.29 -10.51 15.76
N VAL A 360 -3.29 -10.53 14.88
CA VAL A 360 -3.11 -11.58 13.87
C VAL A 360 -2.87 -12.95 14.51
N ASP A 361 -2.09 -13.02 15.59
CA ASP A 361 -1.80 -14.27 16.31
C ASP A 361 -3.03 -14.91 16.97
N ARG A 362 -4.07 -14.12 17.25
CA ARG A 362 -5.38 -14.61 17.69
C ARG A 362 -6.29 -15.05 16.54
N GLY A 363 -5.81 -15.00 15.30
CA GLY A 363 -6.62 -15.28 14.11
C GLY A 363 -7.63 -14.16 13.78
N GLU A 364 -7.49 -13.00 14.39
CA GLU A 364 -8.34 -11.83 14.17
C GLU A 364 -7.76 -10.93 13.09
N ARG A 365 -8.58 -9.99 12.59
CA ARG A 365 -8.18 -8.97 11.62
C ARG A 365 -8.66 -7.60 12.07
N LEU A 366 -7.83 -6.61 11.88
CA LEU A 366 -8.18 -5.22 12.06
C LEU A 366 -9.28 -4.79 11.08
N PRO A 367 -10.09 -3.79 11.41
CA PRO A 367 -10.91 -3.09 10.43
C PRO A 367 -10.06 -2.61 9.25
N GLN A 368 -10.68 -2.41 8.11
CA GLN A 368 -10.01 -1.84 6.94
C GLN A 368 -9.38 -0.47 7.24
N LYS A 369 -8.28 -0.15 6.54
CA LYS A 369 -7.57 1.12 6.70
C LYS A 369 -7.24 1.42 8.17
N SER A 370 -6.74 0.43 8.91
CA SER A 370 -6.32 0.59 10.32
C SER A 370 -4.88 1.03 10.44
N THR A 371 -4.04 0.69 9.46
CA THR A 371 -2.58 0.87 9.50
C THR A 371 -2.09 1.48 8.20
N PHE A 372 -1.19 2.43 8.32
CA PHE A 372 -0.48 3.00 7.20
C PHE A 372 1.02 2.76 7.38
N PHE A 373 1.52 1.65 6.82
CA PHE A 373 2.95 1.37 6.80
C PHE A 373 3.64 2.38 5.88
N TRP A 374 4.56 3.15 6.43
CA TRP A 374 5.26 4.22 5.73
C TRP A 374 6.77 3.98 5.72
N PRO A 375 7.52 4.38 4.68
CA PRO A 375 6.99 4.86 3.39
C PRO A 375 6.37 3.75 2.55
N LYS A 376 5.57 4.16 1.55
CA LYS A 376 4.99 3.24 0.58
C LYS A 376 5.98 2.93 -0.54
N PRO A 377 6.10 1.67 -1.00
CA PRO A 377 6.93 1.36 -2.17
C PRO A 377 6.40 2.06 -3.42
N ARG A 378 7.31 2.58 -4.25
CA ARG A 378 6.97 3.32 -5.46
C ARG A 378 6.51 2.38 -6.57
N THR A 379 5.38 2.68 -7.21
CA THR A 379 4.85 1.94 -8.36
C THR A 379 5.55 2.39 -9.65
N GLY A 380 5.90 1.44 -10.52
CA GLY A 380 6.48 1.72 -11.83
C GLY A 380 8.01 1.59 -11.91
N LEU A 381 8.74 1.43 -10.79
CA LEU A 381 10.19 1.16 -10.85
C LEU A 381 10.49 -0.22 -11.44
N VAL A 382 9.68 -1.20 -11.11
CA VAL A 382 9.63 -2.50 -11.76
C VAL A 382 8.18 -3.00 -11.78
N MET A 383 7.79 -3.64 -12.87
CA MET A 383 6.48 -4.26 -13.08
C MET A 383 6.68 -5.68 -13.57
N ARG A 384 5.66 -6.54 -13.48
CA ARG A 384 5.76 -7.94 -13.87
C ARG A 384 4.64 -8.32 -14.82
N SER A 385 4.98 -8.84 -16.01
CA SER A 385 3.99 -9.39 -16.95
C SER A 385 3.28 -10.63 -16.36
N LEU A 386 2.00 -10.76 -16.64
CA LEU A 386 1.18 -11.95 -16.41
C LEU A 386 0.77 -12.62 -17.72
N GLU A 387 1.38 -12.23 -18.85
CA GLU A 387 1.21 -12.90 -20.15
C GLU A 387 1.99 -14.22 -20.12
N ALA A 388 1.39 -15.29 -20.66
CA ALA A 388 2.11 -16.53 -20.93
C ALA A 388 3.04 -16.32 -22.12
N ASP A 389 4.23 -16.90 -22.05
CA ASP A 389 5.22 -16.88 -23.14
C ASP A 389 4.70 -17.60 -24.38
#